data_e8f4a1e38ba73f3f5eb3a3aac3a21aa7
#
_entry.id   e8f4a1e38ba73f3f5eb3a3aac3a21aa7
#
_cell.length_a   1.000
_cell.length_b   1.000
_cell.length_c   1.000
_cell.angle_alpha   90.00
_cell.angle_beta   90.00
_cell.angle_gamma   90.00
#
_symmetry.space_group_name_H-M   'P 1'
#
loop_
_entity.id
_entity.type
_entity.pdbx_description
1 polymer ?
#
loop_
_entity_poly.entity_id
_entity_poly.type
_entity_poly.pdbx_seq_one_letter_code
_entity_poly.pdbx_strand_id
1 'polypeptide(L)'
;MTEPQETYVVACHSCRSTFDALEGTWCSCLATERTVVCPSCLNCFCKAPPQYKQAFWRSAPKTLWDRKLDEHKQEFALPVNPAPAEVARPLVLLVDDEKDIQRVASRAITGLGYGLVVARNGQEGLELARTYVPDLVLSDALMPQMDGREMCRRIKEDAATANVKTVVMTALYTAVKYKTEAHKAFRVDDYLTKPLDFALLRETLQKHLG
;
A
#
# COMPACT_ATOMS: atom_id res chain seq x y z
N MET A 1 16.52 -5.51 39.04
CA MET A 1 15.19 -4.87 39.28
C MET A 1 14.69 -4.51 37.89
N THR A 2 13.73 -5.26 37.35
CA THR A 2 13.07 -4.95 36.07
C THR A 2 12.19 -3.73 36.32
N GLU A 3 12.42 -2.66 35.53
CA GLU A 3 11.50 -1.52 35.54
C GLU A 3 10.07 -2.00 35.25
N PRO A 4 9.05 -1.43 35.89
CA PRO A 4 7.66 -1.79 35.61
C PRO A 4 7.39 -1.51 34.14
N GLN A 5 6.93 -2.50 33.40
CA GLN A 5 6.57 -2.38 31.99
C GLN A 5 5.38 -1.41 31.91
N GLU A 6 5.57 -0.29 31.21
CA GLU A 6 4.51 0.69 30.99
C GLU A 6 3.36 0.01 30.20
N THR A 7 2.12 0.19 30.66
CA THR A 7 0.93 -0.34 29.99
C THR A 7 -0.08 0.75 29.76
N TYR A 8 -0.78 0.70 28.64
CA TYR A 8 -1.87 1.61 28.33
C TYR A 8 -3.11 0.85 27.88
N VAL A 9 -3.87 0.37 28.86
CA VAL A 9 -5.07 -0.44 28.63
C VAL A 9 -6.24 0.44 28.20
N VAL A 10 -6.80 0.17 27.04
CA VAL A 10 -7.93 0.90 26.45
C VAL A 10 -9.06 -0.05 26.07
N ALA A 11 -10.29 0.45 26.10
CA ALA A 11 -11.46 -0.27 25.60
C ALA A 11 -11.68 0.04 24.12
N CYS A 12 -11.96 -0.96 23.30
CA CYS A 12 -12.28 -0.75 21.90
C CYS A 12 -13.60 0.02 21.72
N HIS A 13 -13.60 1.03 20.86
CA HIS A 13 -14.81 1.82 20.58
C HIS A 13 -15.92 0.97 19.90
N SER A 14 -15.56 -0.11 19.22
CA SER A 14 -16.46 -0.96 18.44
C SER A 14 -16.98 -2.17 19.23
N CYS A 15 -16.07 -3.05 19.70
CA CYS A 15 -16.45 -4.31 20.35
C CYS A 15 -16.36 -4.28 21.89
N ARG A 16 -15.89 -3.17 22.49
CA ARG A 16 -15.73 -2.97 23.92
C ARG A 16 -14.67 -3.86 24.62
N SER A 17 -13.99 -4.75 23.90
CA SER A 17 -12.87 -5.50 24.47
C SER A 17 -11.75 -4.55 24.89
N THR A 18 -11.06 -4.91 25.97
CA THR A 18 -9.88 -4.17 26.46
C THR A 18 -8.60 -4.80 25.96
N PHE A 19 -7.60 -3.96 25.67
CA PHE A 19 -6.26 -4.41 25.25
C PHE A 19 -5.22 -3.34 25.57
N ASP A 20 -3.95 -3.74 25.62
CA ASP A 20 -2.86 -2.79 25.77
C ASP A 20 -2.53 -2.12 24.43
N ALA A 21 -2.71 -0.80 24.35
CA ALA A 21 -2.45 -0.05 23.13
C ALA A 21 -0.95 0.08 22.81
N LEU A 22 -0.06 -0.12 23.78
CA LEU A 22 1.39 -0.13 23.56
C LEU A 22 1.83 -1.37 22.78
N GLU A 23 1.18 -2.51 23.01
CA GLU A 23 1.43 -3.76 22.29
C GLU A 23 0.62 -3.85 20.98
N GLY A 24 -0.35 -2.98 20.79
CA GLY A 24 -1.24 -2.98 19.62
C GLY A 24 -0.49 -2.72 18.31
N THR A 25 -0.94 -3.37 17.23
CA THR A 25 -0.49 -3.05 15.88
C THR A 25 -1.08 -1.74 15.38
N TRP A 26 -0.34 -1.00 14.57
CA TRP A 26 -0.83 0.22 13.95
C TRP A 26 -1.62 -0.08 12.66
N CYS A 27 -2.67 0.70 12.42
CA CYS A 27 -3.48 0.52 11.23
C CYS A 27 -2.72 0.94 9.96
N SER A 28 -3.00 0.24 8.87
CA SER A 28 -2.55 0.59 7.52
C SER A 28 -3.53 1.52 6.78
N CYS A 29 -4.46 2.17 7.52
CA CYS A 29 -5.44 3.07 6.92
C CYS A 29 -4.78 4.31 6.34
N LEU A 30 -5.39 4.85 5.28
CA LEU A 30 -5.04 6.13 4.65
C LEU A 30 -5.33 7.37 5.51
N ALA A 31 -5.92 7.21 6.68
CA ALA A 31 -6.20 8.32 7.55
C ALA A 31 -4.90 9.04 7.93
N THR A 32 -4.91 10.35 7.83
CA THR A 32 -3.83 11.25 8.27
C THR A 32 -3.46 11.05 9.74
N GLU A 33 -4.31 10.38 10.50
CA GLU A 33 -4.09 10.04 11.90
C GLU A 33 -4.13 8.52 12.09
N ARG A 34 -3.00 7.87 11.88
CA ARG A 34 -2.85 6.45 12.21
C ARG A 34 -2.99 6.22 13.70
N THR A 35 -3.59 5.10 14.04
CA THR A 35 -3.78 4.67 15.42
C THR A 35 -3.71 3.15 15.53
N VAL A 36 -3.81 2.65 16.76
CA VAL A 36 -3.81 1.22 17.05
C VAL A 36 -5.05 0.51 16.52
N VAL A 37 -4.90 -0.77 16.23
CA VAL A 37 -5.96 -1.69 15.82
C VAL A 37 -6.35 -2.55 17.00
N CYS A 38 -7.65 -2.70 17.24
CA CYS A 38 -8.14 -3.64 18.23
C CYS A 38 -7.84 -5.09 17.80
N PRO A 39 -7.15 -5.89 18.61
CA PRO A 39 -6.81 -7.25 18.25
C PRO A 39 -8.02 -8.19 18.15
N SER A 40 -9.13 -7.84 18.85
CA SER A 40 -10.33 -8.68 18.89
C SER A 40 -11.24 -8.51 17.66
N CYS A 41 -11.46 -7.27 17.18
CA CYS A 41 -12.37 -7.00 16.06
C CYS A 41 -11.72 -6.39 14.84
N LEU A 42 -10.41 -6.16 14.89
CA LEU A 42 -9.58 -5.57 13.83
C LEU A 42 -10.01 -4.16 13.39
N ASN A 43 -10.88 -3.49 14.16
CA ASN A 43 -11.22 -2.10 13.91
C ASN A 43 -10.14 -1.17 14.46
N CYS A 44 -9.71 -0.22 13.64
CA CYS A 44 -8.72 0.78 14.08
C CYS A 44 -9.37 2.00 14.74
N PHE A 45 -8.67 2.59 15.68
CA PHE A 45 -9.12 3.80 16.37
C PHE A 45 -9.14 5.03 15.46
N CYS A 46 -8.50 5.00 14.28
CA CYS A 46 -8.62 6.08 13.30
C CYS A 46 -10.07 6.27 12.80
N LYS A 47 -10.89 5.21 12.84
CA LYS A 47 -12.32 5.24 12.52
C LYS A 47 -13.23 5.55 13.71
N ALA A 48 -12.67 5.73 14.90
CA ALA A 48 -13.43 6.03 16.10
C ALA A 48 -14.05 7.44 16.03
N PRO A 49 -15.16 7.68 16.76
CA PRO A 49 -15.74 9.02 16.89
C PRO A 49 -14.71 10.04 17.44
N PRO A 50 -14.80 11.33 17.03
CA PRO A 50 -13.80 12.35 17.41
C PRO A 50 -13.54 12.46 18.92
N GLN A 51 -14.59 12.41 19.72
CA GLN A 51 -14.50 12.47 21.20
C GLN A 51 -13.72 11.28 21.76
N TYR A 52 -13.85 10.09 21.14
CA TYR A 52 -13.12 8.89 21.55
C TYR A 52 -11.64 9.02 21.22
N LYS A 53 -11.31 9.54 20.02
CA LYS A 53 -9.93 9.83 19.63
C LYS A 53 -9.28 10.86 20.57
N GLN A 54 -9.99 11.93 20.90
CA GLN A 54 -9.49 12.94 21.81
C GLN A 54 -9.21 12.38 23.22
N ALA A 55 -10.13 11.57 23.75
CA ALA A 55 -9.94 10.91 25.05
C ALA A 55 -8.74 9.96 25.02
N PHE A 56 -8.61 9.15 23.98
CA PHE A 56 -7.50 8.23 23.78
C PHE A 56 -6.15 8.98 23.80
N TRP A 57 -5.99 9.99 22.96
CA TRP A 57 -4.71 10.71 22.84
C TRP A 57 -4.41 11.62 24.04
N ARG A 58 -5.43 12.14 24.73
CA ARG A 58 -5.23 12.93 25.94
C ARG A 58 -4.59 12.13 27.08
N SER A 59 -4.92 10.85 27.17
CA SER A 59 -4.44 9.95 28.23
C SER A 59 -3.29 9.05 27.78
N ALA A 60 -2.90 9.13 26.49
CA ALA A 60 -1.86 8.29 25.93
C ALA A 60 -0.48 8.61 26.53
N PRO A 61 0.30 7.60 26.93
CA PRO A 61 1.64 7.78 27.46
C PRO A 61 2.60 8.33 26.39
N LYS A 62 3.72 8.90 26.87
CA LYS A 62 4.75 9.49 25.99
C LYS A 62 5.27 8.50 24.96
N THR A 63 5.49 7.26 25.35
CA THR A 63 5.94 6.16 24.47
C THR A 63 5.01 5.95 23.27
N LEU A 64 3.69 6.06 23.45
CA LEU A 64 2.73 5.95 22.36
C LEU A 64 2.73 7.19 21.45
N TRP A 65 2.95 8.36 22.01
CA TRP A 65 3.13 9.60 21.25
C TRP A 65 4.43 9.59 20.43
N ASP A 66 5.53 9.13 21.03
CA ASP A 66 6.81 9.01 20.32
C ASP A 66 6.69 8.02 19.16
N ARG A 67 6.02 6.89 19.37
CA ARG A 67 5.70 5.92 18.31
C ARG A 67 4.85 6.55 17.21
N LYS A 68 3.84 7.36 17.54
CA LYS A 68 3.04 8.09 16.55
C LYS A 68 3.90 9.05 15.73
N LEU A 69 4.83 9.77 16.37
CA LEU A 69 5.71 10.72 15.72
C LEU A 69 6.74 10.01 14.83
N ASP A 70 7.27 8.87 15.25
CA ASP A 70 8.21 8.08 14.46
C ASP A 70 7.53 7.43 13.25
N GLU A 71 6.33 6.88 13.43
CA GLU A 71 5.50 6.41 12.33
C GLU A 71 5.17 7.55 11.36
N HIS A 72 4.93 8.75 11.86
CA HIS A 72 4.67 9.92 11.02
C HIS A 72 5.91 10.35 10.23
N LYS A 73 7.12 10.29 10.85
CA LYS A 73 8.38 10.53 10.15
C LYS A 73 8.65 9.48 9.07
N GLN A 74 8.44 8.20 9.37
CA GLN A 74 8.52 7.12 8.38
C GLN A 74 7.47 7.28 7.28
N GLU A 75 6.31 7.87 7.60
CA GLU A 75 5.26 8.16 6.64
C GLU A 75 5.72 9.13 5.54
N PHE A 76 6.63 10.05 5.83
CA PHE A 76 7.18 10.98 4.85
C PHE A 76 8.40 10.44 4.10
N ALA A 77 9.00 9.34 4.55
CA ALA A 77 10.06 8.68 3.83
C ALA A 77 9.50 7.96 2.59
N LEU A 78 10.10 8.23 1.44
CA LEU A 78 9.82 7.43 0.25
C LEU A 78 10.48 6.05 0.40
N PRO A 79 9.85 4.98 -0.09
CA PRO A 79 10.47 3.67 -0.10
C PRO A 79 11.77 3.71 -0.91
N VAL A 80 12.81 3.07 -0.37
CA VAL A 80 14.09 2.87 -1.06
C VAL A 80 14.06 1.46 -1.64
N ASN A 81 14.37 1.36 -2.94
CA ASN A 81 14.39 0.06 -3.60
C ASN A 81 15.57 -0.78 -3.06
N PRO A 82 15.33 -2.02 -2.62
CA PRO A 82 16.39 -2.93 -2.17
C PRO A 82 17.25 -3.37 -3.35
N ALA A 83 18.42 -3.95 -3.08
CA ALA A 83 19.20 -4.58 -4.13
C ALA A 83 18.45 -5.79 -4.73
N PRO A 84 18.59 -6.09 -6.03
CA PRO A 84 17.83 -7.17 -6.67
C PRO A 84 17.96 -8.54 -6.00
N ALA A 85 19.11 -8.84 -5.41
CA ALA A 85 19.34 -10.09 -4.67
C ALA A 85 18.64 -10.16 -3.30
N GLU A 86 18.15 -9.04 -2.77
CA GLU A 86 17.55 -8.92 -1.44
C GLU A 86 16.02 -8.82 -1.48
N VAL A 87 15.45 -8.90 -2.67
CA VAL A 87 14.02 -8.68 -2.86
C VAL A 87 13.20 -9.89 -2.44
N ALA A 88 12.24 -9.70 -1.54
CA ALA A 88 11.26 -10.73 -1.19
C ALA A 88 10.32 -11.04 -2.37
N ARG A 89 9.88 -12.30 -2.49
CA ARG A 89 8.95 -12.77 -3.52
C ARG A 89 7.67 -13.31 -2.88
N PRO A 90 6.51 -13.16 -3.53
CA PRO A 90 6.28 -12.49 -4.83
C PRO A 90 6.60 -11.00 -4.80
N LEU A 91 7.13 -10.45 -5.90
CA LEU A 91 7.57 -9.07 -6.01
C LEU A 91 6.59 -8.21 -6.81
N VAL A 92 6.21 -7.09 -6.24
CA VAL A 92 5.40 -6.06 -6.89
C VAL A 92 6.26 -4.84 -7.25
N LEU A 93 6.19 -4.40 -8.50
CA LEU A 93 6.69 -3.10 -8.92
C LEU A 93 5.52 -2.11 -8.92
N LEU A 94 5.58 -1.12 -8.04
CA LEU A 94 4.63 -0.01 -7.97
C LEU A 94 5.15 1.18 -8.77
N VAL A 95 4.35 1.70 -9.69
CA VAL A 95 4.70 2.86 -10.52
C VAL A 95 3.62 3.92 -10.42
N ASP A 96 3.95 5.06 -9.82
CA ASP A 96 3.04 6.19 -9.66
C ASP A 96 3.87 7.46 -9.47
N ASP A 97 3.48 8.59 -10.02
CA ASP A 97 4.19 9.86 -9.86
C ASP A 97 3.78 10.63 -8.61
N GLU A 98 2.67 10.25 -8.01
CA GLU A 98 2.15 10.83 -6.76
C GLU A 98 2.79 10.17 -5.53
N LYS A 99 3.62 10.92 -4.79
CA LYS A 99 4.31 10.44 -3.58
C LYS A 99 3.36 9.88 -2.51
N ASP A 100 2.17 10.44 -2.40
CA ASP A 100 1.20 10.02 -1.40
C ASP A 100 0.60 8.65 -1.77
N ILE A 101 0.32 8.43 -3.05
CA ILE A 101 -0.13 7.13 -3.55
C ILE A 101 0.97 6.09 -3.39
N GLN A 102 2.22 6.42 -3.77
CA GLN A 102 3.37 5.53 -3.55
C GLN A 102 3.48 5.06 -2.10
N ARG A 103 3.45 5.99 -1.13
CA ARG A 103 3.57 5.65 0.31
C ARG A 103 2.47 4.72 0.76
N VAL A 104 1.27 5.05 0.38
CA VAL A 104 0.08 4.34 0.82
C VAL A 104 0.00 2.94 0.21
N ALA A 105 0.17 2.83 -1.11
CA ALA A 105 0.17 1.56 -1.80
C ALA A 105 1.36 0.68 -1.36
N SER A 106 2.55 1.28 -1.16
CA SER A 106 3.72 0.56 -0.63
C SER A 106 3.44 -0.14 0.69
N ARG A 107 2.79 0.55 1.63
CA ARG A 107 2.45 -0.03 2.93
C ARG A 107 1.40 -1.12 2.84
N ALA A 108 0.43 -0.96 1.96
CA ALA A 108 -0.57 -1.99 1.74
C ALA A 108 0.06 -3.26 1.15
N ILE A 109 0.94 -3.11 0.16
CA ILE A 109 1.62 -4.21 -0.51
C ILE A 109 2.56 -4.94 0.47
N THR A 110 3.44 -4.20 1.16
CA THR A 110 4.37 -4.80 2.13
C THR A 110 3.65 -5.38 3.36
N GLY A 111 2.56 -4.75 3.80
CA GLY A 111 1.71 -5.27 4.88
C GLY A 111 1.00 -6.59 4.54
N LEU A 112 0.88 -6.91 3.25
CA LEU A 112 0.39 -8.21 2.77
C LEU A 112 1.50 -9.27 2.60
N GLY A 113 2.77 -8.91 2.89
CA GLY A 113 3.92 -9.80 2.81
C GLY A 113 4.61 -9.86 1.45
N TYR A 114 4.19 -9.04 0.48
CA TYR A 114 4.84 -8.98 -0.83
C TYR A 114 6.11 -8.14 -0.81
N GLY A 115 7.11 -8.54 -1.59
CA GLY A 115 8.25 -7.71 -1.92
C GLY A 115 7.83 -6.48 -2.74
N LEU A 116 8.57 -5.39 -2.62
CA LEU A 116 8.20 -4.13 -3.26
C LEU A 116 9.43 -3.43 -3.88
N VAL A 117 9.23 -2.93 -5.08
CA VAL A 117 10.10 -1.97 -5.77
C VAL A 117 9.22 -0.82 -6.25
N VAL A 118 9.71 0.42 -6.19
CA VAL A 118 8.92 1.62 -6.52
C VAL A 118 9.59 2.44 -7.60
N ALA A 119 8.81 2.88 -8.58
CA ALA A 119 9.19 3.81 -9.64
C ALA A 119 8.30 5.06 -9.61
N ARG A 120 8.83 6.18 -10.07
CA ARG A 120 8.16 7.49 -10.05
C ARG A 120 7.57 7.91 -11.38
N ASN A 121 7.83 7.17 -12.43
CA ASN A 121 7.34 7.41 -13.79
C ASN A 121 7.48 6.13 -14.63
N GLY A 122 6.85 6.14 -15.81
CA GLY A 122 6.85 4.96 -16.67
C GLY A 122 8.23 4.57 -17.22
N GLN A 123 9.13 5.55 -17.41
CA GLN A 123 10.49 5.25 -17.90
C GLN A 123 11.29 4.49 -16.83
N GLU A 124 11.32 5.00 -15.59
CA GLU A 124 11.93 4.32 -14.44
C GLU A 124 11.28 2.95 -14.20
N GLY A 125 9.95 2.89 -14.32
CA GLY A 125 9.18 1.63 -14.21
C GLY A 125 9.63 0.58 -15.21
N LEU A 126 9.84 0.96 -16.47
CA LEU A 126 10.31 0.04 -17.50
C LEU A 126 11.75 -0.47 -17.22
N GLU A 127 12.65 0.40 -16.76
CA GLU A 127 14.02 0.04 -16.38
C GLU A 127 14.05 -0.92 -15.19
N LEU A 128 13.26 -0.61 -14.14
CA LEU A 128 13.15 -1.46 -12.96
C LEU A 128 12.46 -2.80 -13.28
N ALA A 129 11.46 -2.82 -14.16
CA ALA A 129 10.84 -4.06 -14.61
C ALA A 129 11.85 -5.02 -15.26
N ARG A 130 12.79 -4.50 -16.07
CA ARG A 130 13.87 -5.30 -16.66
C ARG A 130 14.90 -5.77 -15.63
N THR A 131 15.23 -4.91 -14.67
CA THR A 131 16.24 -5.19 -13.64
C THR A 131 15.77 -6.22 -12.63
N TYR A 132 14.53 -6.10 -12.17
CA TYR A 132 14.00 -6.92 -11.08
C TYR A 132 13.12 -8.08 -11.55
N VAL A 133 12.60 -8.02 -12.77
CA VAL A 133 11.64 -8.97 -13.33
C VAL A 133 10.55 -9.28 -12.29
N PRO A 134 9.69 -8.30 -11.95
CA PRO A 134 8.68 -8.47 -10.90
C PRO A 134 7.62 -9.50 -11.30
N ASP A 135 6.92 -10.03 -10.31
CA ASP A 135 5.80 -10.94 -10.56
C ASP A 135 4.55 -10.17 -11.01
N LEU A 136 4.43 -8.90 -10.53
CA LEU A 136 3.34 -8.00 -10.90
C LEU A 136 3.82 -6.54 -10.97
N VAL A 137 3.32 -5.80 -11.95
CA VAL A 137 3.42 -4.35 -12.04
C VAL A 137 2.06 -3.73 -11.72
N LEU A 138 2.03 -2.83 -10.75
CA LEU A 138 0.87 -1.99 -10.42
C LEU A 138 1.22 -0.55 -10.79
N SER A 139 0.58 0.00 -11.82
CA SER A 139 0.93 1.31 -12.38
C SER A 139 -0.24 2.27 -12.40
N ASP A 140 0.02 3.55 -12.12
CA ASP A 140 -0.93 4.58 -12.55
C ASP A 140 -1.06 4.59 -14.08
N ALA A 141 -2.26 4.90 -14.57
CA ALA A 141 -2.54 5.01 -16.00
C ALA A 141 -1.89 6.26 -16.59
N LEU A 142 -2.01 7.38 -15.92
CA LEU A 142 -1.64 8.70 -16.45
C LEU A 142 -0.46 9.28 -15.67
N MET A 143 0.72 9.19 -16.25
CA MET A 143 1.94 9.75 -15.68
C MET A 143 2.65 10.65 -16.70
N PRO A 144 3.42 11.65 -16.26
CA PRO A 144 4.27 12.44 -17.14
C PRO A 144 5.29 11.57 -17.88
N GLN A 145 5.69 12.01 -19.08
CA GLN A 145 6.72 11.42 -19.95
C GLN A 145 6.31 10.08 -20.59
N MET A 146 5.91 9.08 -19.82
CA MET A 146 5.46 7.79 -20.30
C MET A 146 4.19 7.36 -19.55
N ASP A 147 3.10 7.20 -20.29
CA ASP A 147 1.82 6.66 -19.83
C ASP A 147 2.02 5.22 -19.30
N GLY A 148 1.39 4.91 -18.15
CA GLY A 148 1.53 3.58 -17.54
C GLY A 148 1.00 2.45 -18.42
N ARG A 149 0.02 2.71 -19.25
CA ARG A 149 -0.52 1.72 -20.22
C ARG A 149 0.50 1.42 -21.31
N GLU A 150 1.16 2.46 -21.83
CA GLU A 150 2.25 2.31 -22.81
C GLU A 150 3.44 1.58 -22.19
N MET A 151 3.78 1.88 -20.95
CA MET A 151 4.80 1.14 -20.20
C MET A 151 4.43 -0.34 -20.09
N CYS A 152 3.20 -0.67 -19.69
CA CYS A 152 2.72 -2.05 -19.59
C CYS A 152 2.78 -2.77 -20.94
N ARG A 153 2.41 -2.10 -22.04
CA ARG A 153 2.54 -2.65 -23.40
C ARG A 153 3.99 -3.02 -23.70
N ARG A 154 4.96 -2.12 -23.41
CA ARG A 154 6.38 -2.39 -23.62
C ARG A 154 6.92 -3.51 -22.75
N ILE A 155 6.47 -3.62 -21.52
CA ILE A 155 6.79 -4.75 -20.62
C ILE A 155 6.31 -6.07 -21.24
N LYS A 156 5.11 -6.10 -21.82
CA LYS A 156 4.55 -7.30 -22.47
C LYS A 156 5.22 -7.65 -23.80
N GLU A 157 5.84 -6.69 -24.48
CA GLU A 157 6.55 -6.89 -25.74
C GLU A 157 8.01 -7.34 -25.55
N ASP A 158 8.58 -7.11 -24.37
CA ASP A 158 9.93 -7.54 -24.05
C ASP A 158 9.93 -9.01 -23.56
N ALA A 159 10.68 -9.86 -24.25
CA ALA A 159 10.72 -11.30 -23.96
C ALA A 159 11.14 -11.62 -22.51
N ALA A 160 11.96 -10.78 -21.87
CA ALA A 160 12.39 -10.96 -20.49
C ALA A 160 11.27 -10.68 -19.47
N THR A 161 10.32 -9.82 -19.82
CA THR A 161 9.25 -9.37 -18.91
C THR A 161 7.84 -9.70 -19.40
N ALA A 162 7.68 -10.41 -20.50
CA ALA A 162 6.38 -10.71 -21.13
C ALA A 162 5.40 -11.44 -20.18
N ASN A 163 5.92 -12.25 -19.26
CA ASN A 163 5.10 -13.00 -18.28
C ASN A 163 4.70 -12.20 -17.05
N VAL A 164 5.27 -11.01 -16.84
CA VAL A 164 4.94 -10.12 -15.72
C VAL A 164 3.47 -9.73 -15.78
N LYS A 165 2.75 -9.89 -14.68
CA LYS A 165 1.36 -9.43 -14.59
C LYS A 165 1.32 -7.92 -14.54
N THR A 166 0.37 -7.31 -15.26
CA THR A 166 0.24 -5.85 -15.33
C THR A 166 -1.16 -5.42 -14.88
N VAL A 167 -1.22 -4.54 -13.90
CA VAL A 167 -2.44 -3.97 -13.34
C VAL A 167 -2.34 -2.46 -13.43
N VAL A 168 -3.35 -1.79 -13.98
CA VAL A 168 -3.36 -0.34 -14.15
C VAL A 168 -4.40 0.30 -13.25
N MET A 169 -3.98 1.29 -12.48
CA MET A 169 -4.85 2.15 -11.65
C MET A 169 -5.34 3.32 -12.48
N THR A 170 -6.64 3.60 -12.49
CA THR A 170 -7.20 4.69 -13.29
C THR A 170 -8.43 5.32 -12.66
N ALA A 171 -8.56 6.64 -12.78
CA ALA A 171 -9.77 7.37 -12.41
C ALA A 171 -10.83 7.40 -13.54
N LEU A 172 -10.45 7.06 -14.78
CA LEU A 172 -11.27 7.34 -15.97
C LEU A 172 -12.13 6.19 -16.47
N TYR A 173 -11.87 4.93 -16.04
CA TYR A 173 -12.52 3.76 -16.65
C TYR A 173 -13.53 3.11 -15.71
N THR A 174 -14.68 3.77 -15.51
CA THR A 174 -15.81 3.18 -14.75
C THR A 174 -16.72 2.31 -15.64
N ALA A 175 -16.72 2.46 -16.96
CA ALA A 175 -17.59 1.72 -17.88
C ALA A 175 -16.90 0.45 -18.43
N VAL A 176 -17.60 -0.68 -18.37
CA VAL A 176 -17.14 -2.02 -18.82
C VAL A 176 -16.58 -2.02 -20.25
N LYS A 177 -17.18 -1.23 -21.14
CA LYS A 177 -16.78 -1.12 -22.56
C LYS A 177 -15.33 -0.61 -22.71
N TYR A 178 -14.94 0.39 -21.94
CA TYR A 178 -13.59 0.95 -21.99
C TYR A 178 -12.53 -0.01 -21.41
N LYS A 179 -12.90 -0.81 -20.40
CA LYS A 179 -11.99 -1.83 -19.86
C LYS A 179 -11.63 -2.86 -20.93
N THR A 180 -12.60 -3.33 -21.70
CA THR A 180 -12.39 -4.36 -22.73
C THR A 180 -11.52 -3.86 -23.90
N GLU A 181 -11.74 -2.62 -24.35
CA GLU A 181 -10.96 -2.01 -25.43
C GLU A 181 -9.52 -1.73 -24.98
N ALA A 182 -9.34 -1.23 -23.75
CA ALA A 182 -8.03 -0.95 -23.17
C ALA A 182 -7.23 -2.23 -22.88
N HIS A 183 -7.86 -3.31 -22.44
CA HIS A 183 -7.22 -4.63 -22.32
C HIS A 183 -6.60 -5.10 -23.63
N LYS A 184 -7.35 -4.96 -24.71
CA LYS A 184 -6.86 -5.37 -26.04
C LYS A 184 -5.75 -4.48 -26.58
N ALA A 185 -5.86 -3.17 -26.39
CA ALA A 185 -4.92 -2.19 -26.92
C ALA A 185 -3.57 -2.19 -26.18
N PHE A 186 -3.60 -2.35 -24.85
CA PHE A 186 -2.39 -2.21 -24.01
C PHE A 186 -1.93 -3.53 -23.36
N ARG A 187 -2.59 -4.65 -23.62
CA ARG A 187 -2.29 -5.99 -23.07
C ARG A 187 -2.19 -6.02 -21.54
N VAL A 188 -2.98 -5.17 -20.87
CA VAL A 188 -3.04 -5.09 -19.41
C VAL A 188 -3.87 -6.26 -18.86
N ASP A 189 -3.38 -6.94 -17.82
CA ASP A 189 -4.06 -8.11 -17.25
C ASP A 189 -5.27 -7.72 -16.39
N ASP A 190 -5.22 -6.54 -15.70
CA ASP A 190 -6.34 -6.08 -14.87
C ASP A 190 -6.31 -4.55 -14.65
N TYR A 191 -7.43 -4.02 -14.10
CA TYR A 191 -7.60 -2.60 -13.80
C TYR A 191 -8.16 -2.39 -12.40
N LEU A 192 -7.58 -1.41 -11.67
CA LEU A 192 -8.11 -0.88 -10.43
C LEU A 192 -8.61 0.55 -10.63
N THR A 193 -9.71 0.90 -9.99
CA THR A 193 -10.24 2.27 -10.02
C THR A 193 -9.63 3.11 -8.91
N LYS A 194 -9.28 4.36 -9.20
CA LYS A 194 -8.95 5.36 -8.18
C LYS A 194 -10.27 6.03 -7.70
N PRO A 195 -10.44 6.37 -6.40
CA PRO A 195 -9.46 6.19 -5.33
C PRO A 195 -9.20 4.71 -5.00
N LEU A 196 -7.95 4.38 -4.67
CA LEU A 196 -7.52 3.01 -4.44
C LEU A 196 -8.24 2.38 -3.24
N ASP A 197 -9.06 1.36 -3.50
CA ASP A 197 -9.68 0.53 -2.47
C ASP A 197 -8.72 -0.61 -2.08
N PHE A 198 -8.39 -0.70 -0.78
CA PHE A 198 -7.44 -1.70 -0.29
C PHE A 198 -8.00 -3.11 -0.25
N ALA A 199 -9.29 -3.29 -0.11
CA ALA A 199 -9.91 -4.61 -0.20
C ALA A 199 -9.76 -5.12 -1.64
N LEU A 200 -10.07 -4.27 -2.61
CA LEU A 200 -9.93 -4.59 -4.04
C LEU A 200 -8.46 -4.76 -4.45
N LEU A 201 -7.53 -3.95 -3.92
CA LEU A 201 -6.09 -4.14 -4.13
C LEU A 201 -5.64 -5.51 -3.62
N ARG A 202 -6.04 -5.88 -2.40
CA ARG A 202 -5.72 -7.19 -1.83
C ARG A 202 -6.23 -8.33 -2.71
N GLU A 203 -7.51 -8.28 -3.09
CA GLU A 203 -8.12 -9.29 -3.96
C GLU A 203 -7.38 -9.41 -5.29
N THR A 204 -7.01 -8.28 -5.88
CA THR A 204 -6.28 -8.24 -7.15
C THR A 204 -4.88 -8.86 -7.00
N LEU A 205 -4.14 -8.50 -5.95
CA LEU A 205 -2.82 -9.07 -5.69
C LEU A 205 -2.91 -10.58 -5.44
N GLN A 206 -3.87 -11.04 -4.62
CA GLN A 206 -4.09 -12.47 -4.37
C GLN A 206 -4.50 -13.23 -5.63
N LYS A 207 -5.33 -12.65 -6.48
CA LYS A 207 -5.76 -13.25 -7.76
C LYS A 207 -4.58 -13.52 -8.70
N HIS A 208 -3.60 -12.64 -8.73
CA HIS A 208 -2.49 -12.69 -9.69
C HIS A 208 -1.21 -13.30 -9.13
N LEU A 209 -1.02 -13.29 -7.80
CA LEU A 209 0.22 -13.72 -7.14
C LEU A 209 0.03 -14.93 -6.20
N GLY A 210 -1.20 -15.26 -5.81
CA GLY A 210 -1.53 -16.36 -4.91
C GLY A 210 -1.56 -15.93 -3.47
#